data_5ea61473bb8441ce70e9647164510582
#
_entry.id   5ea61473bb8441ce70e9647164510582
#
_cell.length_a   1.000
_cell.length_b   1.000
_cell.length_c   1.000
_cell.angle_alpha   90.00
_cell.angle_beta   90.00
_cell.angle_gamma   90.00
#
_symmetry.space_group_name_H-M   'P 1'
#
loop_
_entity.id
_entity.type
_entity.pdbx_description
1 polymer ?
#
loop_
_entity_poly.entity_id
_entity_poly.type
_entity_poly.pdbx_seq_one_letter_code
_entity_poly.pdbx_strand_id
1 'polypeptide(L)'
;RFNFKVVITAPGHETDTKKYINYIYKFVRKNKNFKFIPSLGYRNYFNILNKTLFVIGNSSSGIIEVPYFRIPTINIGDRQKGRFFHQSIVSTKCREKNIKTSINKVVSKKFQKKILKMKLYFGKGDASDKILKFILNNIKNQDKLINKKFNFK
;
A
#
# COMPACT_ATOMS: atom_id res chain seq x y z
N ARG A 1 -12.03 6.03 21.79
CA ARG A 1 -11.86 7.02 20.73
C ARG A 1 -10.38 7.18 20.47
N PHE A 2 -9.91 7.09 19.20
CA PHE A 2 -8.51 7.31 18.85
C PHE A 2 -8.27 8.80 18.59
N ASN A 3 -7.12 9.31 19.00
CA ASN A 3 -6.73 10.72 18.77
C ASN A 3 -5.54 10.75 17.78
N PHE A 4 -5.82 10.46 16.50
CA PHE A 4 -4.83 10.52 15.42
C PHE A 4 -5.02 11.78 14.57
N LYS A 5 -3.92 12.31 14.04
CA LYS A 5 -3.96 13.19 12.87
C LYS A 5 -4.01 12.31 11.63
N VAL A 6 -4.95 12.54 10.74
CA VAL A 6 -5.24 11.67 9.60
C VAL A 6 -5.16 12.46 8.29
N VAL A 7 -4.39 11.95 7.34
CA VAL A 7 -4.39 12.42 5.96
C VAL A 7 -5.19 11.44 5.12
N ILE A 8 -6.20 11.94 4.41
CA ILE A 8 -7.02 11.19 3.47
C ILE A 8 -6.58 11.58 2.07
N THR A 9 -6.31 10.62 1.20
CA THR A 9 -6.08 10.81 -0.23
C THR A 9 -7.33 10.45 -1.02
N ALA A 10 -7.45 10.97 -2.25
CA ALA A 10 -8.58 10.62 -3.10
C ALA A 10 -8.58 9.13 -3.47
N PRO A 11 -9.76 8.52 -3.65
CA PRO A 11 -9.87 7.23 -4.31
C PRO A 11 -9.36 7.32 -5.75
N GLY A 12 -9.03 6.16 -6.36
CA GLY A 12 -8.66 6.10 -7.77
C GLY A 12 -9.81 6.54 -8.69
N HIS A 13 -9.57 6.51 -10.00
CA HIS A 13 -10.57 6.84 -11.03
C HIS A 13 -11.61 5.73 -11.17
N GLU A 14 -12.43 5.55 -10.14
CA GLU A 14 -13.52 4.57 -10.10
C GLU A 14 -14.85 5.29 -10.33
N THR A 15 -15.89 4.54 -10.66
CA THR A 15 -17.27 5.03 -10.75
C THR A 15 -17.63 5.74 -9.42
N ASP A 16 -18.34 6.87 -9.48
CA ASP A 16 -18.75 7.66 -8.30
C ASP A 16 -17.64 8.39 -7.52
N THR A 17 -16.43 8.49 -8.04
CA THR A 17 -15.32 9.20 -7.36
C THR A 17 -15.72 10.60 -6.88
N LYS A 18 -16.46 11.37 -7.67
CA LYS A 18 -16.94 12.72 -7.30
C LYS A 18 -17.81 12.70 -6.04
N LYS A 19 -18.69 11.70 -5.90
CA LYS A 19 -19.57 11.54 -4.73
C LYS A 19 -18.76 11.28 -3.47
N TYR A 20 -17.78 10.40 -3.54
CA TYR A 20 -16.88 10.11 -2.40
C TYR A 20 -16.04 11.31 -2.01
N ILE A 21 -15.49 12.06 -2.97
CA ILE A 21 -14.70 13.27 -2.72
C ILE A 21 -15.57 14.32 -2.01
N ASN A 22 -16.80 14.53 -2.45
CA ASN A 22 -17.74 15.48 -1.81
C ASN A 22 -18.06 15.07 -0.35
N TYR A 23 -18.24 13.76 -0.11
CA TYR A 23 -18.43 13.24 1.25
C TYR A 23 -17.20 13.50 2.13
N ILE A 24 -16.00 13.24 1.62
CA ILE A 24 -14.74 13.46 2.34
C ILE A 24 -14.59 14.95 2.69
N TYR A 25 -14.85 15.88 1.76
CA TYR A 25 -14.81 17.31 2.03
C TYR A 25 -15.75 17.72 3.15
N LYS A 26 -17.00 17.24 3.13
CA LYS A 26 -17.98 17.51 4.20
C LYS A 26 -17.51 16.95 5.55
N PHE A 27 -16.90 15.77 5.54
CA PHE A 27 -16.38 15.12 6.75
C PHE A 27 -15.20 15.87 7.35
N VAL A 28 -14.20 16.23 6.57
CA VAL A 28 -12.98 16.90 7.09
C VAL A 28 -13.27 18.31 7.61
N ARG A 29 -14.24 19.03 7.04
CA ARG A 29 -14.69 20.34 7.55
C ARG A 29 -15.17 20.27 9.00
N LYS A 30 -15.77 19.16 9.41
CA LYS A 30 -16.32 18.95 10.76
C LYS A 30 -15.29 18.30 11.72
N ASN A 31 -14.15 17.82 11.22
CA ASN A 31 -13.20 17.04 11.98
C ASN A 31 -11.77 17.57 11.79
N LYS A 32 -11.32 18.45 12.70
CA LYS A 32 -10.04 19.18 12.62
C LYS A 32 -8.80 18.26 12.58
N ASN A 33 -8.90 17.02 13.06
CA ASN A 33 -7.80 16.06 13.03
C ASN A 33 -7.62 15.38 11.66
N PHE A 34 -8.52 15.65 10.71
CA PHE A 34 -8.50 15.05 9.38
C PHE A 34 -8.19 16.11 8.32
N LYS A 35 -7.30 15.78 7.40
CA LYS A 35 -6.96 16.62 6.25
C LYS A 35 -7.14 15.81 4.97
N PHE A 36 -7.85 16.38 4.00
CA PHE A 36 -7.98 15.80 2.68
C PHE A 36 -6.98 16.43 1.71
N ILE A 37 -6.17 15.62 1.08
CA ILE A 37 -5.21 16.00 0.05
C ILE A 37 -5.43 15.04 -1.11
N PRO A 38 -6.07 15.46 -2.20
CA PRO A 38 -6.46 14.57 -3.29
C PRO A 38 -5.31 13.73 -3.84
N SER A 39 -4.16 14.33 -4.06
CA SER A 39 -2.94 13.65 -4.46
C SER A 39 -1.73 14.28 -3.79
N LEU A 40 -0.87 13.46 -3.25
CA LEU A 40 0.41 13.87 -2.68
C LEU A 40 1.53 13.87 -3.73
N GLY A 41 1.34 13.18 -4.86
CA GLY A 41 2.44 12.78 -5.72
C GLY A 41 3.40 11.81 -5.00
N TYR A 42 4.23 11.07 -5.75
CA TYR A 42 5.05 10.00 -5.18
C TYR A 42 6.06 10.49 -4.14
N ARG A 43 6.73 11.63 -4.37
CA ARG A 43 7.74 12.17 -3.43
C ARG A 43 7.15 12.52 -2.08
N ASN A 44 6.06 13.30 -2.07
CA ASN A 44 5.42 13.70 -0.82
C ASN A 44 4.74 12.51 -0.13
N TYR A 45 4.21 11.56 -0.91
CA TYR A 45 3.65 10.34 -0.36
C TYR A 45 4.71 9.54 0.41
N PHE A 46 5.88 9.31 -0.18
CA PHE A 46 6.97 8.61 0.50
C PHE A 46 7.52 9.39 1.71
N ASN A 47 7.61 10.71 1.61
CA ASN A 47 8.04 11.54 2.73
C ASN A 47 7.04 11.47 3.91
N ILE A 48 5.75 11.45 3.65
CA ILE A 48 4.74 11.34 4.71
C ILE A 48 4.72 9.95 5.33
N LEU A 49 4.98 8.89 4.54
CA LEU A 49 5.07 7.52 5.06
C LEU A 49 6.11 7.42 6.18
N ASN A 50 7.28 8.04 6.04
CA ASN A 50 8.32 8.05 7.08
C ASN A 50 7.85 8.61 8.44
N LYS A 51 6.73 9.33 8.47
CA LYS A 51 6.13 9.94 9.68
C LYS A 51 4.77 9.32 10.03
N THR A 52 4.39 8.26 9.33
CA THR A 52 3.06 7.63 9.45
C THR A 52 3.12 6.45 10.41
N LEU A 53 2.18 6.37 11.35
CA LEU A 53 2.08 5.27 12.30
C LEU A 53 1.54 3.99 11.64
N PHE A 54 0.54 4.12 10.77
CA PHE A 54 0.00 3.04 9.92
C PHE A 54 -0.80 3.62 8.76
N VAL A 55 -0.99 2.81 7.72
CA VAL A 55 -1.87 3.12 6.58
C VAL A 55 -3.15 2.29 6.69
N ILE A 56 -4.28 2.85 6.31
CA ILE A 56 -5.58 2.15 6.30
C ILE A 56 -6.30 2.40 4.98
N GLY A 57 -6.79 1.35 4.35
CA GLY A 57 -7.53 1.42 3.09
C GLY A 57 -7.44 0.13 2.30
N ASN A 58 -7.73 0.19 1.01
CA ASN A 58 -7.68 -0.95 0.10
C ASN A 58 -6.79 -0.71 -1.14
N SER A 59 -5.91 0.30 -1.08
CA SER A 59 -4.96 0.61 -2.15
C SER A 59 -3.88 -0.46 -2.27
N SER A 60 -3.44 -0.74 -3.50
CA SER A 60 -2.29 -1.62 -3.77
C SER A 60 -0.98 -1.08 -3.20
N SER A 61 -0.85 0.23 -3.06
CA SER A 61 0.29 0.87 -2.40
C SER A 61 0.51 0.34 -0.97
N GLY A 62 -0.58 0.14 -0.22
CA GLY A 62 -0.53 -0.46 1.12
C GLY A 62 0.06 -1.87 1.15
N ILE A 63 0.01 -2.60 0.02
CA ILE A 63 0.50 -3.96 -0.11
C ILE A 63 1.92 -4.01 -0.66
N ILE A 64 2.25 -3.12 -1.61
CA ILE A 64 3.51 -3.18 -2.38
C ILE A 64 4.54 -2.21 -1.82
N GLU A 65 4.18 -0.95 -1.58
CA GLU A 65 5.11 0.14 -1.25
C GLU A 65 5.29 0.32 0.26
N VAL A 66 4.18 0.43 1.00
CA VAL A 66 4.17 0.72 2.44
C VAL A 66 5.02 -0.26 3.27
N PRO A 67 5.06 -1.58 2.98
CA PRO A 67 5.92 -2.51 3.71
C PRO A 67 7.41 -2.15 3.70
N TYR A 68 7.90 -1.48 2.64
CA TYR A 68 9.30 -1.04 2.54
C TYR A 68 9.67 0.05 3.56
N PHE A 69 8.69 0.78 4.05
CA PHE A 69 8.83 1.77 5.12
C PHE A 69 8.69 1.15 6.51
N ARG A 70 8.52 -0.17 6.62
CA ARG A 70 8.29 -0.86 7.91
C ARG A 70 7.06 -0.33 8.64
N ILE A 71 6.04 0.07 7.91
CA ILE A 71 4.80 0.63 8.42
C ILE A 71 3.68 -0.41 8.27
N PRO A 72 2.81 -0.55 9.28
CA PRO A 72 1.63 -1.41 9.16
C PRO A 72 0.65 -0.89 8.13
N THR A 73 0.00 -1.82 7.42
CA THR A 73 -1.18 -1.54 6.60
C THR A 73 -2.38 -2.30 7.15
N ILE A 74 -3.49 -1.59 7.38
CA ILE A 74 -4.80 -2.19 7.61
C ILE A 74 -5.51 -2.23 6.26
N ASN A 75 -5.55 -3.41 5.64
CA ASN A 75 -6.22 -3.64 4.36
C ASN A 75 -7.70 -3.94 4.60
N ILE A 76 -8.60 -3.08 4.11
CA ILE A 76 -10.05 -3.22 4.30
C ILE A 76 -10.66 -3.93 3.09
N GLY A 77 -11.41 -5.00 3.36
CA GLY A 77 -12.14 -5.77 2.35
C GLY A 77 -11.25 -6.64 1.47
N ASP A 78 -11.80 -7.10 0.35
CA ASP A 78 -11.25 -8.20 -0.45
C ASP A 78 -10.59 -7.76 -1.77
N ARG A 79 -10.53 -6.44 -2.06
CA ARG A 79 -9.96 -5.92 -3.32
C ARG A 79 -8.53 -6.42 -3.59
N GLN A 80 -7.76 -6.68 -2.54
CA GLN A 80 -6.37 -7.14 -2.63
C GLN A 80 -6.23 -8.67 -2.43
N LYS A 81 -7.34 -9.42 -2.36
CA LYS A 81 -7.33 -10.88 -2.21
C LYS A 81 -6.54 -11.56 -3.33
N GLY A 82 -5.77 -12.58 -2.97
CA GLY A 82 -4.90 -13.31 -3.92
C GLY A 82 -3.52 -12.68 -4.13
N ARG A 83 -3.24 -11.49 -3.60
CA ARG A 83 -1.90 -10.91 -3.62
C ARG A 83 -1.05 -11.44 -2.46
N PHE A 84 0.26 -11.43 -2.65
CA PHE A 84 1.20 -11.72 -1.57
C PHE A 84 1.18 -10.59 -0.52
N PHE A 85 1.05 -10.95 0.75
CA PHE A 85 1.03 -10.01 1.87
C PHE A 85 2.27 -10.15 2.74
N HIS A 86 2.94 -9.03 2.96
CA HIS A 86 3.99 -8.95 3.99
C HIS A 86 3.39 -9.04 5.40
N GLN A 87 4.24 -9.36 6.38
CA GLN A 87 3.81 -9.47 7.79
C GLN A 87 3.28 -8.17 8.40
N SER A 88 3.54 -7.02 7.76
CA SER A 88 3.02 -5.71 8.16
C SER A 88 1.56 -5.48 7.78
N ILE A 89 0.94 -6.36 6.99
CA ILE A 89 -0.41 -6.18 6.48
C ILE A 89 -1.40 -6.95 7.35
N VAL A 90 -2.43 -6.26 7.81
CA VAL A 90 -3.56 -6.82 8.57
C VAL A 90 -4.83 -6.63 7.77
N SER A 91 -5.39 -7.70 7.22
CA SER A 91 -6.69 -7.65 6.53
C SER A 91 -7.83 -7.63 7.51
N THR A 92 -8.86 -6.86 7.20
CA THR A 92 -10.04 -6.70 8.05
C THR A 92 -11.30 -6.48 7.22
N LYS A 93 -12.45 -6.90 7.77
CA LYS A 93 -13.76 -6.60 7.19
C LYS A 93 -14.10 -5.12 7.41
N CYS A 94 -14.89 -4.53 6.50
CA CYS A 94 -15.38 -3.15 6.62
C CYS A 94 -16.51 -3.06 7.67
N ARG A 95 -16.14 -3.30 8.94
CA ARG A 95 -17.02 -3.19 10.12
C ARG A 95 -16.27 -2.44 11.20
N GLU A 96 -16.93 -1.51 11.87
CA GLU A 96 -16.30 -0.65 12.90
C GLU A 96 -15.53 -1.45 13.96
N LYS A 97 -16.14 -2.49 14.53
CA LYS A 97 -15.52 -3.38 15.54
C LYS A 97 -14.21 -4.00 15.01
N ASN A 98 -14.23 -4.51 13.76
CA ASN A 98 -13.06 -5.16 13.16
C ASN A 98 -11.95 -4.16 12.90
N ILE A 99 -12.28 -2.96 12.41
CA ILE A 99 -11.33 -1.87 12.17
C ILE A 99 -10.69 -1.43 13.48
N LYS A 100 -11.46 -1.21 14.55
CA LYS A 100 -10.94 -0.86 15.88
C LYS A 100 -9.96 -1.92 16.41
N THR A 101 -10.30 -3.20 16.29
CA THR A 101 -9.41 -4.31 16.68
C THR A 101 -8.12 -4.29 15.88
N SER A 102 -8.20 -4.05 14.56
CA SER A 102 -7.01 -3.98 13.69
C SER A 102 -6.13 -2.77 14.04
N ILE A 103 -6.72 -1.62 14.36
CA ILE A 103 -5.96 -0.44 14.82
C ILE A 103 -5.22 -0.77 16.11
N ASN A 104 -5.88 -1.31 17.12
CA ASN A 104 -5.23 -1.69 18.39
C ASN A 104 -4.07 -2.67 18.18
N LYS A 105 -4.24 -3.63 17.25
CA LYS A 105 -3.19 -4.59 16.88
C LYS A 105 -1.97 -3.90 16.29
N VAL A 106 -2.17 -3.05 15.27
CA VAL A 106 -1.05 -2.45 14.52
C VAL A 106 -0.30 -1.38 15.32
N VAL A 107 -0.94 -0.69 16.26
CA VAL A 107 -0.27 0.30 17.13
C VAL A 107 0.44 -0.35 18.32
N SER A 108 0.25 -1.64 18.57
CA SER A 108 0.88 -2.32 19.69
C SER A 108 2.41 -2.40 19.50
N LYS A 109 3.15 -2.17 20.60
CA LYS A 109 4.63 -2.27 20.60
C LYS A 109 5.13 -3.62 20.09
N LYS A 110 4.40 -4.71 20.39
CA LYS A 110 4.71 -6.07 19.91
C LYS A 110 4.65 -6.16 18.40
N PHE A 111 3.60 -5.61 17.79
CA PHE A 111 3.42 -5.64 16.33
C PHE A 111 4.47 -4.76 15.63
N GLN A 112 4.70 -3.54 16.12
CA GLN A 112 5.71 -2.62 15.60
C GLN A 112 7.11 -3.25 15.62
N LYS A 113 7.54 -3.85 16.75
CA LYS A 113 8.83 -4.56 16.84
C LYS A 113 8.94 -5.73 15.88
N LYS A 114 7.83 -6.48 15.66
CA LYS A 114 7.80 -7.61 14.72
C LYS A 114 8.08 -7.16 13.29
N ILE A 115 7.42 -6.09 12.82
CA ILE A 115 7.54 -5.66 11.42
C ILE A 115 8.90 -5.03 11.09
N LEU A 116 9.62 -4.49 12.08
CA LEU A 116 10.99 -3.99 11.87
C LEU A 116 11.94 -5.09 11.37
N LYS A 117 11.71 -6.35 11.78
CA LYS A 117 12.53 -7.51 11.42
C LYS A 117 11.97 -8.33 10.25
N MET A 118 10.85 -7.92 9.64
CA MET A 118 10.22 -8.70 8.58
C MET A 118 11.09 -8.75 7.30
N LYS A 119 11.02 -9.87 6.59
CA LYS A 119 11.62 -10.01 5.26
C LYS A 119 10.81 -9.24 4.23
N LEU A 120 11.47 -8.55 3.31
CA LEU A 120 10.88 -7.89 2.14
C LEU A 120 11.06 -8.78 0.92
N TYR A 121 10.01 -8.89 0.08
CA TYR A 121 9.95 -9.90 -0.99
C TYR A 121 9.94 -9.31 -2.40
N PHE A 122 9.55 -8.05 -2.59
CA PHE A 122 9.41 -7.44 -3.93
C PHE A 122 10.70 -6.81 -4.47
N GLY A 123 11.87 -7.30 -4.05
CA GLY A 123 13.16 -6.83 -4.55
C GLY A 123 13.80 -5.75 -3.68
N LYS A 124 14.89 -5.19 -4.17
CA LYS A 124 15.74 -4.22 -3.44
C LYS A 124 15.90 -2.89 -4.19
N GLY A 125 15.09 -2.63 -5.23
CA GLY A 125 15.21 -1.46 -6.09
C GLY A 125 16.14 -1.65 -7.29
N ASP A 126 16.65 -2.86 -7.51
CA ASP A 126 17.60 -3.23 -8.58
C ASP A 126 16.93 -3.83 -9.83
N ALA A 127 15.61 -3.65 -9.98
CA ALA A 127 14.87 -4.22 -11.09
C ALA A 127 15.32 -3.67 -12.45
N SER A 128 15.57 -2.37 -12.55
CA SER A 128 16.01 -1.72 -13.79
C SER A 128 17.35 -2.28 -14.29
N ASP A 129 18.30 -2.46 -13.38
CA ASP A 129 19.62 -3.02 -13.73
C ASP A 129 19.52 -4.46 -14.19
N LYS A 130 18.67 -5.25 -13.52
CA LYS A 130 18.40 -6.64 -13.90
C LYS A 130 17.73 -6.74 -15.27
N ILE A 131 16.75 -5.88 -15.54
CA ILE A 131 16.06 -5.82 -16.83
C ILE A 131 17.05 -5.42 -17.93
N LEU A 132 17.82 -4.36 -17.72
CA LEU A 132 18.82 -3.91 -18.68
C LEU A 132 19.83 -5.01 -18.97
N LYS A 133 20.40 -5.65 -17.94
CA LYS A 133 21.33 -6.78 -18.11
C LYS A 133 20.71 -7.93 -18.89
N PHE A 134 19.45 -8.27 -18.61
CA PHE A 134 18.73 -9.28 -19.35
C PHE A 134 18.58 -8.91 -20.83
N ILE A 135 18.16 -7.67 -21.13
CA ILE A 135 18.01 -7.17 -22.51
C ILE A 135 19.36 -7.24 -23.25
N LEU A 136 20.44 -6.67 -22.66
CA LEU A 136 21.76 -6.65 -23.29
C LEU A 136 22.32 -8.07 -23.58
N ASN A 137 22.08 -9.01 -22.68
CA ASN A 137 22.53 -10.40 -22.86
C ASN A 137 21.73 -11.16 -23.93
N ASN A 138 20.53 -10.73 -24.25
CA ASN A 138 19.62 -11.43 -25.16
C ASN A 138 19.35 -10.70 -26.47
N ILE A 139 19.79 -9.43 -26.64
CA ILE A 139 19.52 -8.64 -27.83
C ILE A 139 20.05 -9.27 -29.13
N LYS A 140 21.14 -10.04 -29.04
CA LYS A 140 21.74 -10.76 -30.16
C LYS A 140 20.98 -12.06 -30.52
N ASN A 141 20.06 -12.51 -29.69
CA ASN A 141 19.26 -13.74 -29.83
C ASN A 141 17.78 -13.39 -29.97
N GLN A 142 17.41 -12.58 -30.95
CA GLN A 142 16.05 -12.08 -31.13
C GLN A 142 15.02 -13.22 -31.29
N ASP A 143 15.38 -14.31 -31.97
CA ASP A 143 14.48 -15.47 -32.16
C ASP A 143 14.06 -16.10 -30.82
N LYS A 144 14.93 -16.12 -29.81
CA LYS A 144 14.58 -16.63 -28.47
C LYS A 144 13.68 -15.68 -27.69
N LEU A 145 13.72 -14.38 -27.98
CA LEU A 145 12.84 -13.38 -27.34
C LEU A 145 11.44 -13.38 -27.94
N ILE A 146 11.33 -13.65 -29.24
CA ILE A 146 10.09 -13.65 -29.99
C ILE A 146 9.34 -14.98 -29.81
N ASN A 147 10.07 -16.11 -29.94
CA ASN A 147 9.50 -17.45 -29.87
C ASN A 147 9.47 -17.97 -28.41
N LYS A 148 8.52 -17.48 -27.64
CA LYS A 148 8.32 -17.93 -26.25
C LYS A 148 7.73 -19.34 -26.22
N LYS A 149 8.42 -20.28 -25.55
CA LYS A 149 7.84 -21.58 -25.19
C LYS A 149 7.12 -21.44 -23.85
N PHE A 150 5.85 -21.81 -23.81
CA PHE A 150 5.13 -21.92 -22.54
C PHE A 150 5.65 -23.14 -21.76
N ASN A 151 6.21 -22.94 -20.59
CA ASN A 151 6.50 -24.01 -19.66
C ASN A 151 5.26 -24.26 -18.81
N PHE A 152 4.45 -25.22 -19.20
CA PHE A 152 3.45 -25.80 -18.31
C PHE A 152 4.18 -26.78 -17.37
N LYS A 153 4.33 -26.39 -16.10
CA LYS A 153 4.64 -27.29 -15.01
C LYS A 153 3.44 -27.41 -14.11
#